data_edf5ea211162b0c7ef3f4f052dc4c562
#
_entry.id   edf5ea211162b0c7ef3f4f052dc4c562
#
_cell.length_a   1.000
_cell.length_b   1.000
_cell.length_c   1.000
_cell.angle_alpha   90.00
_cell.angle_beta   90.00
_cell.angle_gamma   90.00
#
_symmetry.space_group_name_H-M   'P 1'
#
loop_
_entity.id
_entity.type
_entity.pdbx_description
1 polymer ?
#
loop_
_entity_poly.entity_id
_entity_poly.type
_entity_poly.pdbx_seq_one_letter_code
_entity_poly.pdbx_strand_id
1 'polypeptide(L)'
;MSSNDTPAAFKPKKSVALSGITAGNTALCTVGRSGNDLHYRGYDILDIAERCEFEEIAYLLIHGKLPGAAELANYKLKLRALRGLPFAVKAALECLPAAAHPMDVMRTGCSVLGSALPEKDDHNLPGARDIADRLIASFGSMLLYWFHFSQNGRRIEVETDDDSIGGHFLHLLHGKPSPAKLVRAMHTSLNLYAEHEFNASTFACRVVAGTGSDMYSAITGGIGALRGPKHGGANEVAFEVMNRYESPEAAENDIVTRVANKEVVIGFGHPVYTIADPRNKIIKEVARSLSKDTNDMAMFEVADRIESVMGREKKMFANLD
;
A
#
# COMPACT_ATOMS: atom_id res chain seq x y z
N MET A 1 38.82 -44.55 32.90
CA MET A 1 37.63 -44.58 32.02
C MET A 1 37.08 -43.17 32.01
N SER A 2 37.50 -42.40 31.07
CA SER A 2 37.02 -41.01 30.88
C SER A 2 35.96 -41.02 29.79
N SER A 3 34.71 -40.73 30.13
CA SER A 3 33.61 -40.55 29.20
C SER A 3 33.75 -39.18 28.54
N ASN A 4 34.08 -39.18 27.23
CA ASN A 4 33.99 -38.02 26.35
C ASN A 4 32.52 -37.77 25.99
N ASP A 5 31.85 -36.98 26.79
CA ASP A 5 30.56 -36.40 26.40
C ASP A 5 30.82 -35.17 25.50
N THR A 6 30.82 -35.37 24.19
CA THR A 6 30.77 -34.28 23.20
C THR A 6 29.37 -33.67 23.25
N PRO A 7 29.20 -32.36 23.50
CA PRO A 7 27.88 -31.73 23.49
C PRO A 7 27.22 -31.90 22.10
N ALA A 8 26.00 -32.43 22.10
CA ALA A 8 25.23 -32.56 20.87
C ALA A 8 25.11 -31.23 20.14
N ALA A 9 25.59 -31.18 18.89
CA ALA A 9 25.52 -29.97 18.06
C ALA A 9 24.09 -29.47 17.97
N PHE A 10 23.86 -28.21 18.34
CA PHE A 10 22.59 -27.56 18.29
C PHE A 10 22.09 -27.54 16.83
N LYS A 11 21.11 -28.38 16.51
CA LYS A 11 20.44 -28.33 15.20
C LYS A 11 19.61 -27.06 15.14
N PRO A 12 19.89 -26.11 14.22
CA PRO A 12 19.07 -24.92 14.09
C PRO A 12 17.62 -25.36 13.82
N LYS A 13 16.68 -24.83 14.63
CA LYS A 13 15.24 -25.02 14.38
C LYS A 13 14.94 -24.58 12.96
N LYS A 14 14.24 -25.41 12.17
CA LYS A 14 13.70 -24.97 10.88
C LYS A 14 12.94 -23.66 11.09
N SER A 15 13.23 -22.65 10.28
CA SER A 15 12.43 -21.41 10.25
C SER A 15 10.96 -21.81 10.09
N VAL A 16 10.14 -21.44 11.06
CA VAL A 16 8.69 -21.64 10.97
C VAL A 16 8.18 -20.52 10.07
N ALA A 17 8.10 -20.80 8.78
CA ALA A 17 7.35 -19.92 7.87
C ALA A 17 5.88 -19.96 8.29
N LEU A 18 5.28 -18.80 8.52
CA LEU A 18 3.84 -18.69 8.85
C LEU A 18 2.95 -18.91 7.62
N SER A 19 3.52 -18.99 6.43
CA SER A 19 2.80 -19.32 5.20
C SER A 19 2.16 -20.72 5.32
N GLY A 20 0.85 -20.81 5.01
CA GLY A 20 0.08 -22.04 5.16
C GLY A 20 -0.54 -22.26 6.54
N ILE A 21 -0.35 -21.37 7.50
CA ILE A 21 -1.02 -21.41 8.80
C ILE A 21 -2.23 -20.46 8.72
N THR A 22 -3.41 -20.98 9.10
CA THR A 22 -4.62 -20.15 9.19
C THR A 22 -4.46 -19.07 10.27
N ALA A 23 -4.40 -17.81 9.86
CA ALA A 23 -4.22 -16.68 10.77
C ALA A 23 -5.53 -16.24 11.44
N GLY A 24 -6.68 -16.53 10.84
CA GLY A 24 -7.99 -16.18 11.35
C GLY A 24 -9.07 -16.16 10.27
N ASN A 25 -10.24 -15.65 10.62
CA ASN A 25 -11.35 -15.42 9.71
C ASN A 25 -11.55 -13.93 9.48
N THR A 26 -11.86 -13.54 8.24
CA THR A 26 -12.22 -12.16 7.89
C THR A 26 -13.51 -12.13 7.08
N ALA A 27 -14.31 -11.08 7.30
CA ALA A 27 -15.48 -10.77 6.48
C ALA A 27 -15.20 -9.62 5.49
N LEU A 28 -13.96 -9.11 5.46
CA LEU A 28 -13.59 -7.95 4.64
C LEU A 28 -13.32 -8.33 3.21
N CYS A 29 -12.63 -9.45 2.98
CA CYS A 29 -12.34 -9.88 1.62
C CYS A 29 -12.30 -11.40 1.47
N THR A 30 -12.32 -11.82 0.22
CA THR A 30 -12.06 -13.19 -0.23
C THR A 30 -10.97 -13.13 -1.29
N VAL A 31 -9.94 -13.97 -1.16
CA VAL A 31 -8.76 -13.97 -2.03
C VAL A 31 -8.49 -15.37 -2.53
N GLY A 32 -8.28 -15.52 -3.84
CA GLY A 32 -7.69 -16.70 -4.47
C GLY A 32 -8.47 -18.00 -4.36
N ARG A 33 -9.78 -17.99 -4.12
CA ARG A 33 -10.61 -19.22 -4.07
C ARG A 33 -10.64 -19.96 -5.39
N SER A 34 -10.69 -19.22 -6.50
CA SER A 34 -10.60 -19.74 -7.87
C SER A 34 -9.19 -19.62 -8.45
N GLY A 35 -8.22 -19.14 -7.68
CA GLY A 35 -6.82 -18.98 -8.08
C GLY A 35 -6.47 -17.61 -8.67
N ASN A 36 -7.46 -16.77 -8.97
CA ASN A 36 -7.27 -15.42 -9.54
C ASN A 36 -8.41 -14.46 -9.20
N ASP A 37 -9.09 -14.65 -8.07
CA ASP A 37 -10.21 -13.80 -7.62
C ASP A 37 -9.85 -12.99 -6.39
N LEU A 38 -10.42 -11.79 -6.32
CA LEU A 38 -10.36 -10.89 -5.16
C LEU A 38 -11.72 -10.19 -5.02
N HIS A 39 -12.33 -10.31 -3.84
CA HIS A 39 -13.61 -9.67 -3.55
C HIS A 39 -13.52 -8.86 -2.26
N TYR A 40 -13.98 -7.62 -2.29
CA TYR A 40 -14.16 -6.79 -1.10
C TYR A 40 -15.61 -6.89 -0.64
N ARG A 41 -15.84 -7.51 0.53
CA ARG A 41 -17.18 -7.76 1.08
C ARG A 41 -18.18 -8.34 0.07
N GLY A 42 -17.69 -9.22 -0.82
CA GLY A 42 -18.48 -9.88 -1.84
C GLY A 42 -18.54 -9.18 -3.20
N TYR A 43 -18.02 -7.96 -3.33
CA TYR A 43 -17.92 -7.28 -4.63
C TYR A 43 -16.60 -7.66 -5.32
N ASP A 44 -16.67 -8.10 -6.55
CA ASP A 44 -15.50 -8.44 -7.36
C ASP A 44 -14.65 -7.19 -7.63
N ILE A 45 -13.35 -7.31 -7.43
CA ILE A 45 -12.41 -6.21 -7.67
C ILE A 45 -12.46 -5.73 -9.12
N LEU A 46 -12.72 -6.61 -10.08
CA LEU A 46 -12.85 -6.29 -11.50
C LEU A 46 -14.04 -5.36 -11.78
N ASP A 47 -15.08 -5.44 -10.95
CA ASP A 47 -16.27 -4.60 -11.09
C ASP A 47 -16.13 -3.22 -10.45
N ILE A 48 -15.39 -3.14 -9.33
CA ILE A 48 -15.38 -1.94 -8.48
C ILE A 48 -14.12 -1.08 -8.64
N ALA A 49 -12.96 -1.65 -9.02
CA ALA A 49 -11.69 -0.93 -9.00
C ALA A 49 -11.66 0.31 -9.89
N GLU A 50 -12.22 0.25 -11.09
CA GLU A 50 -12.23 1.38 -12.02
C GLU A 50 -13.51 2.24 -11.96
N ARG A 51 -14.58 1.71 -11.38
CA ARG A 51 -15.89 2.38 -11.34
C ARG A 51 -16.11 3.18 -10.07
N CYS A 52 -15.67 2.63 -8.92
CA CYS A 52 -15.84 3.29 -7.63
C CYS A 52 -14.76 4.35 -7.39
N GLU A 53 -15.11 5.38 -6.65
CA GLU A 53 -14.13 6.25 -6.03
C GLU A 53 -13.50 5.55 -4.82
N PHE A 54 -12.31 5.97 -4.41
CA PHE A 54 -11.65 5.36 -3.25
C PHE A 54 -12.48 5.51 -1.97
N GLU A 55 -13.17 6.62 -1.83
CA GLU A 55 -14.07 6.89 -0.70
C GLU A 55 -15.22 5.90 -0.60
N GLU A 56 -15.72 5.38 -1.73
CA GLU A 56 -16.75 4.33 -1.74
C GLU A 56 -16.17 3.01 -1.23
N ILE A 57 -14.94 2.66 -1.63
CA ILE A 57 -14.25 1.45 -1.17
C ILE A 57 -13.86 1.56 0.31
N ALA A 58 -13.35 2.71 0.75
CA ALA A 58 -13.05 2.97 2.15
C ALA A 58 -14.33 2.84 3.01
N TYR A 59 -15.44 3.43 2.56
CA TYR A 59 -16.73 3.30 3.24
C TYR A 59 -17.21 1.84 3.26
N LEU A 60 -17.11 1.12 2.16
CA LEU A 60 -17.46 -0.31 2.09
C LEU A 60 -16.69 -1.13 3.13
N LEU A 61 -15.38 -0.95 3.22
CA LEU A 61 -14.54 -1.72 4.11
C LEU A 61 -14.76 -1.35 5.58
N ILE A 62 -14.92 -0.07 5.92
CA ILE A 62 -15.09 0.44 7.29
C ILE A 62 -16.54 0.27 7.78
N HIS A 63 -17.52 0.58 6.94
CA HIS A 63 -18.94 0.60 7.33
C HIS A 63 -19.74 -0.64 6.87
N GLY A 64 -19.18 -1.49 6.02
CA GLY A 64 -19.72 -2.81 5.69
C GLY A 64 -20.65 -2.86 4.47
N LYS A 65 -20.91 -1.75 3.81
CA LYS A 65 -21.74 -1.63 2.60
C LYS A 65 -21.22 -0.51 1.69
N LEU A 66 -21.54 -0.55 0.42
CA LEU A 66 -21.34 0.61 -0.46
C LEU A 66 -22.27 1.75 -0.02
N PRO A 67 -21.78 3.01 -0.04
CA PRO A 67 -22.60 4.15 0.34
C PRO A 67 -23.61 4.49 -0.74
N GLY A 68 -24.80 4.96 -0.34
CA GLY A 68 -25.67 5.69 -1.25
C GLY A 68 -25.12 7.09 -1.55
N ALA A 69 -25.67 7.80 -2.54
CA ALA A 69 -25.17 9.10 -2.98
C ALA A 69 -25.06 10.14 -1.83
N ALA A 70 -26.05 10.20 -0.96
CA ALA A 70 -26.03 11.12 0.19
C ALA A 70 -25.00 10.71 1.26
N GLU A 71 -24.83 9.39 1.50
CA GLU A 71 -23.83 8.87 2.43
C GLU A 71 -22.42 9.16 1.91
N LEU A 72 -22.17 8.96 0.62
CA LEU A 72 -20.89 9.26 -0.03
C LEU A 72 -20.56 10.77 0.08
N ALA A 73 -21.50 11.63 -0.25
CA ALA A 73 -21.31 13.07 -0.15
C ALA A 73 -20.93 13.50 1.28
N ASN A 74 -21.66 13.01 2.28
CA ASN A 74 -21.37 13.29 3.69
C ASN A 74 -20.01 12.70 4.13
N TYR A 75 -19.66 11.51 3.67
CA TYR A 75 -18.38 10.88 3.98
C TYR A 75 -17.21 11.67 3.40
N LYS A 76 -17.29 12.11 2.15
CA LYS A 76 -16.30 12.99 1.52
C LYS A 76 -16.12 14.30 2.28
N LEU A 77 -17.24 14.95 2.71
CA LEU A 77 -17.17 16.14 3.55
C LEU A 77 -16.46 15.88 4.88
N LYS A 78 -16.75 14.74 5.53
CA LYS A 78 -16.06 14.32 6.76
C LYS A 78 -14.56 14.15 6.53
N LEU A 79 -14.16 13.40 5.51
CA LEU A 79 -12.75 13.18 5.20
C LEU A 79 -12.03 14.51 4.87
N ARG A 80 -12.66 15.39 4.11
CA ARG A 80 -12.10 16.73 3.82
C ARG A 80 -11.84 17.54 5.09
N ALA A 81 -12.76 17.51 6.05
CA ALA A 81 -12.59 18.21 7.32
C ALA A 81 -11.50 17.61 8.24
N LEU A 82 -11.02 16.41 7.95
CA LEU A 82 -10.01 15.70 8.75
C LEU A 82 -8.58 15.80 8.18
N ARG A 83 -8.35 16.55 7.08
CA ARG A 83 -7.04 16.68 6.41
C ARG A 83 -6.01 17.48 7.20
N GLY A 84 -6.47 18.36 8.10
CA GLY A 84 -5.61 19.23 8.90
C GLY A 84 -4.68 18.45 9.83
N LEU A 85 -3.48 18.97 10.04
CA LEU A 85 -2.48 18.37 10.92
C LEU A 85 -2.29 19.20 12.19
N PRO A 86 -2.34 18.58 13.39
CA PRO A 86 -1.96 19.24 14.64
C PRO A 86 -0.53 19.79 14.58
N PHE A 87 -0.27 20.88 15.31
CA PHE A 87 1.07 21.50 15.39
C PHE A 87 2.15 20.48 15.77
N ALA A 88 1.89 19.60 16.74
CA ALA A 88 2.85 18.59 17.18
C ALA A 88 3.27 17.64 16.03
N VAL A 89 2.33 17.26 15.15
CA VAL A 89 2.63 16.44 13.98
C VAL A 89 3.52 17.20 13.00
N LYS A 90 3.14 18.44 12.64
CA LYS A 90 3.97 19.28 11.76
C LYS A 90 5.38 19.46 12.31
N ALA A 91 5.53 19.78 13.59
CA ALA A 91 6.83 19.98 14.25
C ALA A 91 7.68 18.68 14.23
N ALA A 92 7.08 17.52 14.48
CA ALA A 92 7.80 16.24 14.41
C ALA A 92 8.26 15.92 12.99
N LEU A 93 7.41 16.18 11.98
CA LEU A 93 7.76 15.97 10.58
C LEU A 93 8.89 16.89 10.11
N GLU A 94 8.95 18.13 10.60
CA GLU A 94 10.02 19.08 10.30
C GLU A 94 11.40 18.65 10.87
N CYS A 95 11.41 17.79 11.90
CA CYS A 95 12.65 17.22 12.44
C CYS A 95 13.22 16.07 11.60
N LEU A 96 12.47 15.54 10.64
CA LEU A 96 12.92 14.40 9.84
C LEU A 96 13.78 14.86 8.65
N PRO A 97 14.93 14.20 8.40
CA PRO A 97 15.80 14.57 7.30
C PRO A 97 15.16 14.29 5.94
N ALA A 98 15.59 15.03 4.90
CA ALA A 98 15.14 14.83 3.52
C ALA A 98 15.44 13.42 2.96
N ALA A 99 16.46 12.74 3.50
CA ALA A 99 16.83 11.37 3.16
C ALA A 99 15.99 10.30 3.91
N ALA A 100 15.05 10.70 4.76
CA ALA A 100 14.18 9.72 5.44
C ALA A 100 13.31 9.00 4.41
N HIS A 101 13.12 7.70 4.64
CA HIS A 101 12.21 6.92 3.78
C HIS A 101 10.76 7.37 4.03
N PRO A 102 9.93 7.58 2.99
CA PRO A 102 8.54 8.04 3.12
C PRO A 102 7.70 7.25 4.13
N MET A 103 7.88 5.92 4.19
CA MET A 103 7.17 5.08 5.15
C MET A 103 7.62 5.32 6.60
N ASP A 104 8.87 5.71 6.84
CA ASP A 104 9.35 6.08 8.17
C ASP A 104 8.76 7.43 8.60
N VAL A 105 8.56 8.34 7.66
CA VAL A 105 7.84 9.60 7.85
C VAL A 105 6.38 9.34 8.26
N MET A 106 5.68 8.48 7.51
CA MET A 106 4.29 8.10 7.78
C MET A 106 4.15 7.44 9.17
N ARG A 107 5.06 6.54 9.51
CA ARG A 107 5.09 5.88 10.82
C ARG A 107 5.26 6.88 11.96
N THR A 108 6.19 7.82 11.81
CA THR A 108 6.42 8.88 12.78
C THR A 108 5.19 9.78 12.92
N GLY A 109 4.63 10.24 11.81
CA GLY A 109 3.42 11.08 11.81
C GLY A 109 2.22 10.40 12.47
N CYS A 110 2.00 9.11 12.18
CA CYS A 110 0.93 8.32 12.78
C CYS A 110 1.08 8.23 14.31
N SER A 111 2.29 7.91 14.80
CA SER A 111 2.57 7.79 16.23
C SER A 111 2.38 9.12 16.97
N VAL A 112 2.87 10.23 16.41
CA VAL A 112 2.70 11.57 16.99
C VAL A 112 1.24 12.00 16.96
N LEU A 113 0.50 11.68 15.89
CA LEU A 113 -0.93 11.98 15.81
C LEU A 113 -1.72 11.29 16.93
N GLY A 114 -1.42 10.02 17.21
CA GLY A 114 -2.03 9.28 18.32
C GLY A 114 -1.71 9.88 19.68
N SER A 115 -0.50 10.42 19.87
CA SER A 115 -0.14 11.12 21.09
C SER A 115 -0.84 12.49 21.24
N ALA A 116 -1.08 13.18 20.12
CA ALA A 116 -1.75 14.48 20.10
C ALA A 116 -3.29 14.40 20.19
N LEU A 117 -3.86 13.33 19.64
CA LEU A 117 -5.31 13.06 19.60
C LEU A 117 -5.57 11.62 20.04
N PRO A 118 -5.37 11.28 21.32
CA PRO A 118 -5.41 9.89 21.78
C PRO A 118 -6.78 9.25 21.59
N GLU A 119 -6.77 7.95 21.34
CA GLU A 119 -7.98 7.12 21.40
C GLU A 119 -8.54 7.13 22.82
N LYS A 120 -9.87 7.04 22.95
CA LYS A 120 -10.52 6.88 24.24
C LYS A 120 -10.34 5.47 24.78
N ASP A 121 -10.22 5.32 26.08
CA ASP A 121 -9.98 4.04 26.76
C ASP A 121 -11.09 3.00 26.57
N ASP A 122 -12.27 3.40 26.12
CA ASP A 122 -13.39 2.49 25.87
C ASP A 122 -13.25 1.66 24.59
N HIS A 123 -12.28 1.98 23.71
CA HIS A 123 -11.97 1.30 22.45
C HIS A 123 -13.22 0.92 21.62
N ASN A 124 -14.24 1.79 21.63
CA ASN A 124 -15.51 1.50 20.97
C ASN A 124 -15.41 1.58 19.45
N LEU A 125 -16.28 0.86 18.75
CA LEU A 125 -16.27 0.80 17.29
C LEU A 125 -16.49 2.17 16.59
N PRO A 126 -17.38 3.07 17.03
CA PRO A 126 -17.48 4.41 16.48
C PRO A 126 -16.17 5.20 16.57
N GLY A 127 -15.51 5.19 17.71
CA GLY A 127 -14.21 5.85 17.91
C GLY A 127 -13.12 5.28 17.02
N ALA A 128 -13.06 3.96 16.87
CA ALA A 128 -12.13 3.31 15.96
C ALA A 128 -12.36 3.73 14.49
N ARG A 129 -13.61 3.84 14.05
CA ARG A 129 -13.96 4.34 12.72
C ARG A 129 -13.55 5.80 12.52
N ASP A 130 -13.73 6.64 13.51
CA ASP A 130 -13.32 8.05 13.43
C ASP A 130 -11.80 8.19 13.35
N ILE A 131 -11.03 7.33 14.01
CA ILE A 131 -9.57 7.27 13.88
C ILE A 131 -9.17 6.78 12.49
N ALA A 132 -9.82 5.73 11.96
CA ALA A 132 -9.57 5.24 10.61
C ALA A 132 -9.81 6.34 9.56
N ASP A 133 -10.93 7.03 9.64
CA ASP A 133 -11.26 8.13 8.74
C ASP A 133 -10.25 9.28 8.82
N ARG A 134 -9.81 9.62 10.03
CA ARG A 134 -8.76 10.63 10.26
C ARG A 134 -7.43 10.23 9.63
N LEU A 135 -7.00 8.99 9.83
CA LEU A 135 -5.74 8.49 9.26
C LEU A 135 -5.80 8.46 7.73
N ILE A 136 -6.89 7.96 7.14
CA ILE A 136 -7.11 7.97 5.69
C ILE A 136 -7.03 9.40 5.15
N ALA A 137 -7.66 10.36 5.82
CA ALA A 137 -7.71 11.75 5.38
C ALA A 137 -6.36 12.48 5.51
N SER A 138 -5.56 12.16 6.54
CA SER A 138 -4.37 12.93 6.90
C SER A 138 -3.04 12.32 6.45
N PHE A 139 -2.99 11.07 6.01
CA PHE A 139 -1.75 10.45 5.57
C PHE A 139 -1.10 11.18 4.40
N GLY A 140 -1.87 11.57 3.37
CA GLY A 140 -1.37 12.39 2.28
C GLY A 140 -0.85 13.75 2.75
N SER A 141 -1.56 14.39 3.68
CA SER A 141 -1.14 15.64 4.30
C SER A 141 0.19 15.51 5.05
N MET A 142 0.39 14.43 5.85
CA MET A 142 1.64 14.18 6.57
C MET A 142 2.83 14.03 5.62
N LEU A 143 2.66 13.15 4.61
CA LEU A 143 3.73 12.84 3.67
C LEU A 143 4.14 14.06 2.87
N LEU A 144 3.18 14.81 2.33
CA LEU A 144 3.47 15.93 1.44
C LEU A 144 3.87 17.21 2.20
N TYR A 145 3.41 17.39 3.44
CA TYR A 145 3.95 18.42 4.32
C TYR A 145 5.45 18.22 4.55
N TRP A 146 5.84 16.99 4.97
CA TRP A 146 7.25 16.64 5.12
C TRP A 146 8.03 16.78 3.82
N PHE A 147 7.49 16.29 2.71
CA PHE A 147 8.17 16.34 1.41
C PHE A 147 8.54 17.77 1.03
N HIS A 148 7.58 18.69 1.07
CA HIS A 148 7.85 20.10 0.72
C HIS A 148 8.76 20.80 1.73
N PHE A 149 8.62 20.49 3.01
CA PHE A 149 9.48 21.08 4.03
C PHE A 149 10.92 20.55 3.94
N SER A 150 11.10 19.26 3.84
CA SER A 150 12.41 18.62 3.82
C SER A 150 13.23 18.93 2.57
N GLN A 151 12.57 19.10 1.41
CA GLN A 151 13.25 19.38 0.14
C GLN A 151 13.64 20.86 -0.01
N ASN A 152 12.85 21.78 0.48
CA ASN A 152 13.04 23.22 0.20
C ASN A 152 12.59 24.16 1.33
N GLY A 153 12.35 23.66 2.53
CA GLY A 153 11.95 24.43 3.70
C GLY A 153 10.54 25.02 3.65
N ARG A 154 9.71 24.57 2.68
CA ARG A 154 8.39 25.17 2.45
C ARG A 154 7.32 24.53 3.32
N ARG A 155 6.72 25.29 4.23
CA ARG A 155 5.51 24.92 4.94
C ARG A 155 4.29 25.14 4.04
N ILE A 156 3.65 24.06 3.62
CA ILE A 156 2.44 24.12 2.79
C ILE A 156 1.18 24.09 3.65
N GLU A 157 0.10 24.69 3.17
CA GLU A 157 -1.23 24.42 3.69
C GLU A 157 -1.67 23.03 3.23
N VAL A 158 -2.16 22.23 4.17
CA VAL A 158 -2.54 20.82 3.92
C VAL A 158 -4.04 20.60 3.79
N GLU A 159 -4.82 21.68 3.83
CA GLU A 159 -6.26 21.64 3.64
C GLU A 159 -6.57 22.16 2.23
N THR A 160 -7.11 21.30 1.37
CA THR A 160 -7.52 21.66 0.01
C THR A 160 -9.02 21.42 -0.17
N ASP A 161 -9.60 22.02 -1.19
CA ASP A 161 -11.01 21.85 -1.52
C ASP A 161 -11.30 20.66 -2.44
N ASP A 162 -10.27 19.87 -2.76
CA ASP A 162 -10.45 18.67 -3.59
C ASP A 162 -11.48 17.72 -2.98
N ASP A 163 -12.30 17.14 -3.85
CA ASP A 163 -13.42 16.31 -3.44
C ASP A 163 -12.99 14.89 -2.98
N SER A 164 -11.75 14.50 -3.27
CA SER A 164 -11.25 13.15 -2.99
C SER A 164 -9.87 13.11 -2.33
N ILE A 165 -9.54 11.97 -1.71
CA ILE A 165 -8.21 11.68 -1.15
C ILE A 165 -7.15 11.68 -2.25
N GLY A 166 -7.43 11.03 -3.40
CA GLY A 166 -6.51 11.00 -4.54
C GLY A 166 -6.27 12.39 -5.14
N GLY A 167 -7.33 13.18 -5.33
CA GLY A 167 -7.23 14.55 -5.81
C GLY A 167 -6.45 15.43 -4.85
N HIS A 168 -6.76 15.36 -3.57
CA HIS A 168 -6.04 16.05 -2.50
C HIS A 168 -4.53 15.74 -2.50
N PHE A 169 -4.17 14.45 -2.57
CA PHE A 169 -2.77 14.03 -2.63
C PHE A 169 -2.04 14.65 -3.83
N LEU A 170 -2.62 14.53 -5.01
CA LEU A 170 -2.05 15.09 -6.24
C LEU A 170 -1.96 16.62 -6.21
N HIS A 171 -2.96 17.29 -5.62
CA HIS A 171 -2.94 18.74 -5.46
C HIS A 171 -1.80 19.18 -4.55
N LEU A 172 -1.63 18.55 -3.40
CA LEU A 172 -0.51 18.87 -2.49
C LEU A 172 0.85 18.58 -3.16
N LEU A 173 0.96 17.49 -3.92
CA LEU A 173 2.20 17.12 -4.62
C LEU A 173 2.60 18.16 -5.68
N HIS A 174 1.65 18.57 -6.50
CA HIS A 174 1.89 19.45 -7.66
C HIS A 174 1.65 20.93 -7.39
N GLY A 175 1.09 21.28 -6.22
CA GLY A 175 0.75 22.64 -5.83
C GLY A 175 -0.46 23.24 -6.59
N LYS A 176 -1.25 22.40 -7.26
CA LYS A 176 -2.47 22.77 -8.01
C LYS A 176 -3.38 21.55 -8.20
N PRO A 177 -4.69 21.76 -8.42
CA PRO A 177 -5.60 20.67 -8.77
C PRO A 177 -5.13 19.89 -10.00
N SER A 178 -5.28 18.58 -9.95
CA SER A 178 -4.86 17.67 -11.02
C SER A 178 -5.99 17.36 -12.01
N PRO A 179 -5.67 17.03 -13.27
CA PRO A 179 -6.66 16.58 -14.23
C PRO A 179 -7.46 15.35 -13.75
N ALA A 180 -8.74 15.30 -14.08
CA ALA A 180 -9.66 14.22 -13.66
C ALA A 180 -9.13 12.81 -13.99
N LYS A 181 -8.41 12.65 -15.10
CA LYS A 181 -7.80 11.36 -15.49
C LYS A 181 -6.75 10.89 -14.47
N LEU A 182 -5.89 11.79 -13.98
CA LEU A 182 -4.91 11.45 -12.93
C LEU A 182 -5.59 11.14 -11.60
N VAL A 183 -6.62 11.90 -11.24
CA VAL A 183 -7.42 11.62 -10.04
C VAL A 183 -8.10 10.25 -10.15
N ARG A 184 -8.64 9.90 -11.34
CA ARG A 184 -9.21 8.57 -11.56
C ARG A 184 -8.17 7.45 -11.44
N ALA A 185 -6.98 7.64 -11.96
CA ALA A 185 -5.88 6.70 -11.82
C ALA A 185 -5.50 6.48 -10.35
N MET A 186 -5.47 7.54 -9.54
CA MET A 186 -5.26 7.44 -8.09
C MET A 186 -6.38 6.66 -7.40
N HIS A 187 -7.65 6.90 -7.72
CA HIS A 187 -8.75 6.10 -7.20
C HIS A 187 -8.56 4.63 -7.50
N THR A 188 -8.27 4.29 -8.76
CA THR A 188 -8.07 2.90 -9.18
C THR A 188 -6.90 2.26 -8.44
N SER A 189 -5.75 2.94 -8.35
CA SER A 189 -4.59 2.45 -7.60
C SER A 189 -4.93 2.20 -6.13
N LEU A 190 -5.53 3.17 -5.44
CA LEU A 190 -5.92 3.04 -4.04
C LEU A 190 -6.95 1.92 -3.82
N ASN A 191 -7.90 1.74 -4.74
CA ASN A 191 -8.89 0.66 -4.70
C ASN A 191 -8.22 -0.71 -4.77
N LEU A 192 -7.22 -0.89 -5.66
CA LEU A 192 -6.50 -2.16 -5.83
C LEU A 192 -5.63 -2.54 -4.62
N TYR A 193 -5.14 -1.54 -3.87
CA TYR A 193 -4.33 -1.73 -2.68
C TYR A 193 -5.13 -1.73 -1.36
N ALA A 194 -6.46 -1.50 -1.39
CA ALA A 194 -7.23 -1.22 -0.18
C ALA A 194 -7.33 -2.40 0.80
N GLU A 195 -7.36 -3.64 0.32
CA GLU A 195 -7.54 -4.82 1.18
C GLU A 195 -6.96 -6.08 0.52
N HIS A 196 -6.32 -6.94 1.32
CA HIS A 196 -5.83 -8.25 0.88
C HIS A 196 -5.71 -9.24 2.04
N GLU A 197 -6.79 -9.46 2.78
CA GLU A 197 -6.89 -10.46 3.85
C GLU A 197 -5.87 -10.24 5.00
N PHE A 198 -5.24 -11.32 5.48
CA PHE A 198 -4.23 -11.26 6.53
C PHE A 198 -2.82 -11.07 5.97
N ASN A 199 -2.64 -10.03 5.14
CA ASN A 199 -1.31 -9.61 4.76
C ASN A 199 -0.46 -9.23 5.99
N ALA A 200 0.85 -9.13 5.84
CA ALA A 200 1.77 -8.97 6.97
C ALA A 200 1.49 -7.71 7.81
N SER A 201 1.13 -6.58 7.20
CA SER A 201 0.81 -5.35 7.94
C SER A 201 -0.53 -5.45 8.67
N THR A 202 -1.56 -6.00 8.04
CA THR A 202 -2.85 -6.28 8.71
C THR A 202 -2.66 -7.24 9.89
N PHE A 203 -1.85 -8.29 9.73
CA PHE A 203 -1.54 -9.21 10.80
C PHE A 203 -0.80 -8.53 11.96
N ALA A 204 0.20 -7.69 11.66
CA ALA A 204 0.91 -6.90 12.67
C ALA A 204 -0.03 -5.96 13.43
N CYS A 205 -0.92 -5.24 12.75
CA CYS A 205 -1.95 -4.41 13.40
C CYS A 205 -2.82 -5.22 14.36
N ARG A 206 -3.27 -6.41 13.94
CA ARG A 206 -4.11 -7.28 14.77
C ARG A 206 -3.38 -7.80 16.00
N VAL A 207 -2.09 -8.11 15.89
CA VAL A 207 -1.26 -8.52 17.03
C VAL A 207 -1.17 -7.39 18.06
N VAL A 208 -0.87 -6.16 17.62
CA VAL A 208 -0.77 -5.00 18.51
C VAL A 208 -2.14 -4.69 19.14
N ALA A 209 -3.20 -4.60 18.34
CA ALA A 209 -4.55 -4.37 18.84
C ALA A 209 -5.02 -5.47 19.81
N GLY A 210 -4.62 -6.72 19.58
CA GLY A 210 -4.91 -7.87 20.45
C GLY A 210 -4.32 -7.77 21.86
N THR A 211 -3.34 -6.90 22.08
CA THR A 211 -2.80 -6.60 23.41
C THR A 211 -3.65 -5.59 24.21
N GLY A 212 -4.71 -5.02 23.61
CA GLY A 212 -5.48 -3.92 24.17
C GLY A 212 -4.84 -2.54 23.93
N SER A 213 -3.83 -2.45 23.06
CA SER A 213 -3.20 -1.18 22.67
C SER A 213 -4.12 -0.38 21.77
N ASP A 214 -3.89 0.94 21.72
CA ASP A 214 -4.67 1.88 20.90
C ASP A 214 -4.49 1.66 19.39
N MET A 215 -5.43 2.17 18.61
CA MET A 215 -5.46 1.98 17.16
C MET A 215 -4.28 2.66 16.44
N TYR A 216 -3.80 3.81 16.91
CA TYR A 216 -2.63 4.47 16.32
C TYR A 216 -1.36 3.65 16.50
N SER A 217 -1.18 3.02 17.67
CA SER A 217 -0.07 2.08 17.93
C SER A 217 -0.16 0.87 17.00
N ALA A 218 -1.36 0.31 16.80
CA ALA A 218 -1.58 -0.81 15.89
C ALA A 218 -1.23 -0.44 14.45
N ILE A 219 -1.71 0.70 13.96
CA ILE A 219 -1.43 1.19 12.60
C ILE A 219 0.05 1.55 12.43
N THR A 220 0.69 2.16 13.45
CA THR A 220 2.14 2.44 13.45
C THR A 220 2.95 1.15 13.28
N GLY A 221 2.58 0.07 13.98
CA GLY A 221 3.16 -1.26 13.80
C GLY A 221 2.93 -1.84 12.40
N GLY A 222 1.73 -1.65 11.87
CA GLY A 222 1.38 -2.04 10.49
C GLY A 222 2.20 -1.32 9.43
N ILE A 223 2.40 0.00 9.56
CA ILE A 223 3.26 0.79 8.67
C ILE A 223 4.70 0.27 8.73
N GLY A 224 5.20 -0.08 9.93
CA GLY A 224 6.51 -0.69 10.09
C GLY A 224 6.67 -2.02 9.33
N ALA A 225 5.66 -2.88 9.38
CA ALA A 225 5.64 -4.13 8.61
C ALA A 225 5.52 -3.86 7.10
N LEU A 226 4.70 -2.88 6.69
CA LEU A 226 4.47 -2.53 5.29
C LEU A 226 5.74 -2.04 4.58
N ARG A 227 6.66 -1.39 5.31
CA ARG A 227 7.94 -0.89 4.78
C ARG A 227 8.86 -2.00 4.27
N GLY A 228 8.68 -3.24 4.70
CA GLY A 228 9.59 -4.34 4.37
C GLY A 228 9.61 -4.67 2.87
N PRO A 229 10.80 -4.98 2.26
CA PRO A 229 10.93 -5.27 0.82
C PRO A 229 10.24 -6.58 0.39
N LYS A 230 9.79 -7.39 1.35
CA LYS A 230 8.98 -8.60 1.09
C LYS A 230 7.48 -8.35 1.31
N HIS A 231 7.07 -7.10 1.39
CA HIS A 231 5.69 -6.66 1.55
C HIS A 231 5.47 -5.36 0.76
N GLY A 232 4.95 -4.29 1.32
CA GLY A 232 4.68 -3.04 0.59
C GLY A 232 5.91 -2.36 -0.03
N GLY A 233 7.12 -2.60 0.48
CA GLY A 233 8.35 -2.18 -0.16
C GLY A 233 8.70 -2.94 -1.46
N ALA A 234 7.91 -3.95 -1.84
CA ALA A 234 8.16 -4.71 -3.06
C ALA A 234 7.93 -3.87 -4.33
N ASN A 235 6.94 -2.99 -4.35
CA ASN A 235 6.68 -2.16 -5.52
C ASN A 235 7.75 -1.08 -5.75
N GLU A 236 8.39 -0.59 -4.69
CA GLU A 236 9.56 0.29 -4.80
C GLU A 236 10.72 -0.44 -5.50
N VAL A 237 11.00 -1.68 -5.07
CA VAL A 237 12.04 -2.52 -5.70
C VAL A 237 11.69 -2.87 -7.14
N ALA A 238 10.42 -3.16 -7.45
CA ALA A 238 9.97 -3.43 -8.81
C ALA A 238 10.16 -2.20 -9.72
N PHE A 239 9.81 -1.01 -9.23
CA PHE A 239 10.06 0.25 -9.94
C PHE A 239 11.55 0.48 -10.20
N GLU A 240 12.42 0.26 -9.19
CA GLU A 240 13.87 0.38 -9.35
C GLU A 240 14.41 -0.61 -10.39
N VAL A 241 13.86 -1.82 -10.46
CA VAL A 241 14.26 -2.81 -11.49
C VAL A 241 13.92 -2.29 -12.87
N MET A 242 12.72 -1.76 -13.10
CA MET A 242 12.33 -1.20 -14.40
C MET A 242 13.17 0.02 -14.77
N ASN A 243 13.48 0.88 -13.82
CA ASN A 243 14.24 2.11 -14.03
C ASN A 243 15.74 1.90 -14.33
N ARG A 244 16.24 0.67 -14.26
CA ARG A 244 17.65 0.32 -14.62
C ARG A 244 17.88 0.26 -16.11
N TYR A 245 16.84 0.07 -16.90
CA TYR A 245 16.98 -0.28 -18.32
C TYR A 245 16.59 0.87 -19.23
N GLU A 246 17.47 1.14 -20.17
CA GLU A 246 17.24 2.18 -21.20
C GLU A 246 16.39 1.66 -22.37
N SER A 247 16.22 0.34 -22.48
CA SER A 247 15.42 -0.27 -23.55
C SER A 247 14.83 -1.63 -23.12
N PRO A 248 13.75 -2.07 -23.78
CA PRO A 248 13.19 -3.40 -23.60
C PRO A 248 14.19 -4.54 -23.84
N GLU A 249 15.09 -4.37 -24.82
CA GLU A 249 16.13 -5.36 -25.16
C GLU A 249 17.18 -5.48 -24.05
N ALA A 250 17.59 -4.37 -23.44
CA ALA A 250 18.50 -4.36 -22.30
C ALA A 250 17.87 -5.07 -21.11
N ALA A 251 16.58 -4.82 -20.85
CA ALA A 251 15.81 -5.49 -19.80
C ALA A 251 15.73 -7.01 -20.04
N GLU A 252 15.40 -7.45 -21.27
CA GLU A 252 15.32 -8.88 -21.59
C GLU A 252 16.64 -9.60 -21.33
N ASN A 253 17.75 -9.05 -21.81
CA ASN A 253 19.08 -9.67 -21.68
C ASN A 253 19.50 -9.83 -20.20
N ASP A 254 19.26 -8.81 -19.36
CA ASP A 254 19.60 -8.88 -17.94
C ASP A 254 18.67 -9.83 -17.18
N ILE A 255 17.36 -9.75 -17.42
CA ILE A 255 16.38 -10.63 -16.76
C ILE A 255 16.62 -12.11 -17.09
N VAL A 256 16.90 -12.44 -18.34
CA VAL A 256 17.28 -13.82 -18.73
C VAL A 256 18.51 -14.28 -17.95
N THR A 257 19.52 -13.44 -17.84
CA THR A 257 20.75 -13.74 -17.08
C THR A 257 20.47 -13.95 -15.60
N ARG A 258 19.67 -13.07 -14.97
CA ARG A 258 19.26 -13.19 -13.57
C ARG A 258 18.47 -14.47 -13.31
N VAL A 259 17.55 -14.80 -14.22
CA VAL A 259 16.76 -16.04 -14.13
C VAL A 259 17.68 -17.27 -14.21
N ALA A 260 18.67 -17.28 -15.11
CA ALA A 260 19.65 -18.36 -15.22
C ALA A 260 20.50 -18.50 -13.94
N ASN A 261 20.85 -17.38 -13.31
CA ASN A 261 21.58 -17.32 -12.03
C ASN A 261 20.70 -17.61 -10.81
N LYS A 262 19.40 -17.90 -10.99
CA LYS A 262 18.41 -18.12 -9.91
C LYS A 262 18.23 -16.91 -8.99
N GLU A 263 18.48 -15.71 -9.49
CA GLU A 263 18.19 -14.48 -8.77
C GLU A 263 16.68 -14.25 -8.69
N VAL A 264 16.26 -13.57 -7.61
CA VAL A 264 14.85 -13.19 -7.43
C VAL A 264 14.59 -11.90 -8.21
N VAL A 265 13.56 -11.92 -9.06
CA VAL A 265 13.00 -10.74 -9.70
C VAL A 265 11.69 -10.42 -8.98
N ILE A 266 11.63 -9.26 -8.32
CA ILE A 266 10.46 -8.80 -7.57
C ILE A 266 9.36 -8.37 -8.55
N GLY A 267 8.09 -8.45 -8.12
CA GLY A 267 6.92 -8.11 -8.94
C GLY A 267 6.28 -9.32 -9.63
N PHE A 268 6.76 -10.55 -9.37
CA PHE A 268 6.29 -11.76 -10.05
C PHE A 268 5.90 -12.86 -9.08
N GLY A 269 4.79 -13.55 -9.41
CA GLY A 269 4.19 -14.58 -8.60
C GLY A 269 3.47 -14.03 -7.37
N HIS A 270 2.75 -14.88 -6.69
CA HIS A 270 2.01 -14.50 -5.49
C HIS A 270 1.82 -15.74 -4.58
N PRO A 271 1.85 -15.60 -3.24
CA PRO A 271 1.68 -16.73 -2.33
C PRO A 271 0.26 -17.32 -2.35
N VAL A 272 -0.75 -16.56 -2.77
CA VAL A 272 -2.16 -16.98 -2.76
C VAL A 272 -2.69 -17.24 -4.17
N TYR A 273 -2.46 -16.32 -5.12
CA TYR A 273 -2.90 -16.51 -6.50
C TYR A 273 -2.06 -17.59 -7.21
N THR A 274 -2.73 -18.47 -7.93
CA THR A 274 -2.10 -19.58 -8.64
C THR A 274 -2.20 -19.47 -10.16
N ILE A 275 -3.11 -18.62 -10.67
CA ILE A 275 -3.37 -18.43 -12.10
C ILE A 275 -2.86 -17.05 -12.54
N ALA A 276 -3.32 -16.00 -11.87
CA ALA A 276 -2.95 -14.60 -12.13
C ALA A 276 -3.33 -13.72 -10.94
N ASP A 277 -2.68 -12.57 -10.78
CA ASP A 277 -3.16 -11.51 -9.90
C ASP A 277 -4.23 -10.69 -10.65
N PRO A 278 -5.50 -10.68 -10.21
CA PRO A 278 -6.57 -10.00 -10.96
C PRO A 278 -6.35 -8.49 -11.05
N ARG A 279 -5.59 -7.92 -10.13
CA ARG A 279 -5.31 -6.48 -10.04
C ARG A 279 -4.33 -6.02 -11.12
N ASN A 280 -3.39 -6.88 -11.51
CA ASN A 280 -2.34 -6.52 -12.47
C ASN A 280 -2.92 -6.04 -13.81
N LYS A 281 -3.92 -6.74 -14.36
CA LYS A 281 -4.55 -6.35 -15.63
C LYS A 281 -5.09 -4.92 -15.58
N ILE A 282 -5.70 -4.53 -14.47
CA ILE A 282 -6.31 -3.21 -14.30
C ILE A 282 -5.22 -2.14 -14.23
N ILE A 283 -4.24 -2.31 -13.31
CA ILE A 283 -3.20 -1.28 -13.13
C ILE A 283 -2.32 -1.14 -14.36
N LYS A 284 -2.04 -2.23 -15.06
CA LYS A 284 -1.29 -2.22 -16.32
C LYS A 284 -1.99 -1.41 -17.42
N GLU A 285 -3.32 -1.49 -17.52
CA GLU A 285 -4.07 -0.70 -18.50
C GLU A 285 -4.11 0.79 -18.12
N VAL A 286 -4.22 1.11 -16.82
CA VAL A 286 -4.07 2.50 -16.33
C VAL A 286 -2.69 3.05 -16.69
N ALA A 287 -1.63 2.31 -16.41
CA ALA A 287 -0.25 2.70 -16.74
C ALA A 287 -0.09 2.93 -18.24
N ARG A 288 -0.56 2.01 -19.09
CA ARG A 288 -0.54 2.13 -20.55
C ARG A 288 -1.26 3.40 -21.03
N SER A 289 -2.44 3.67 -20.47
CA SER A 289 -3.23 4.85 -20.82
C SER A 289 -2.54 6.16 -20.46
N LEU A 290 -1.88 6.22 -19.29
CA LEU A 290 -1.13 7.40 -18.84
C LEU A 290 0.14 7.60 -19.66
N SER A 291 0.87 6.54 -19.96
CA SER A 291 2.09 6.60 -20.80
C SER A 291 1.79 7.09 -22.23
N LYS A 292 0.67 6.68 -22.81
CA LYS A 292 0.21 7.20 -24.11
C LYS A 292 -0.09 8.70 -24.07
N ASP A 293 -0.70 9.20 -23.00
CA ASP A 293 -1.04 10.63 -22.89
C ASP A 293 0.19 11.52 -22.78
N THR A 294 1.25 11.03 -22.15
CA THR A 294 2.53 11.76 -22.06
C THR A 294 3.42 11.55 -23.26
N ASN A 295 3.01 10.69 -24.21
CA ASN A 295 3.81 10.24 -25.35
C ASN A 295 5.17 9.67 -24.91
N ASP A 296 5.22 9.04 -23.73
CA ASP A 296 6.40 8.36 -23.18
C ASP A 296 6.02 6.93 -22.78
N MET A 297 6.32 6.00 -23.67
CA MET A 297 6.05 4.58 -23.49
C MET A 297 7.26 3.79 -22.98
N ALA A 298 8.44 4.42 -22.84
CA ALA A 298 9.69 3.70 -22.62
C ALA A 298 9.64 2.78 -21.37
N MET A 299 9.24 3.31 -20.22
CA MET A 299 9.15 2.51 -19.00
C MET A 299 8.06 1.43 -19.10
N PHE A 300 6.92 1.74 -19.73
CA PHE A 300 5.86 0.76 -19.93
C PHE A 300 6.33 -0.41 -20.82
N GLU A 301 7.05 -0.13 -21.90
CA GLU A 301 7.59 -1.15 -22.81
C GLU A 301 8.66 -2.01 -22.13
N VAL A 302 9.49 -1.42 -21.26
CA VAL A 302 10.43 -2.17 -20.41
C VAL A 302 9.67 -3.11 -19.47
N ALA A 303 8.65 -2.63 -18.78
CA ALA A 303 7.85 -3.45 -17.85
C ALA A 303 7.15 -4.60 -18.60
N ASP A 304 6.54 -4.34 -19.76
CA ASP A 304 5.87 -5.33 -20.58
C ASP A 304 6.85 -6.41 -21.10
N ARG A 305 8.07 -6.01 -21.45
CA ARG A 305 9.13 -6.96 -21.84
C ARG A 305 9.57 -7.83 -20.67
N ILE A 306 9.77 -7.27 -19.48
CA ILE A 306 10.12 -8.03 -18.27
C ILE A 306 9.03 -9.06 -17.95
N GLU A 307 7.75 -8.66 -17.99
CA GLU A 307 6.63 -9.57 -17.80
C GLU A 307 6.64 -10.73 -18.79
N SER A 308 6.85 -10.44 -20.07
CA SER A 308 6.93 -11.45 -21.14
C SER A 308 8.09 -12.45 -20.90
N VAL A 309 9.25 -11.97 -20.48
CA VAL A 309 10.42 -12.80 -20.16
C VAL A 309 10.14 -13.69 -18.95
N MET A 310 9.61 -13.14 -17.86
CA MET A 310 9.29 -13.89 -16.66
C MET A 310 8.22 -14.97 -16.92
N GLY A 311 7.22 -14.66 -17.73
CA GLY A 311 6.22 -15.63 -18.19
C GLY A 311 6.82 -16.76 -19.00
N ARG A 312 7.77 -16.47 -19.91
CA ARG A 312 8.46 -17.45 -20.76
C ARG A 312 9.44 -18.32 -19.97
N GLU A 313 10.32 -17.70 -19.20
CA GLU A 313 11.46 -18.38 -18.54
C GLU A 313 11.08 -19.06 -17.20
N LYS A 314 10.19 -18.44 -16.42
CA LYS A 314 9.82 -18.90 -15.07
C LYS A 314 8.39 -19.41 -14.94
N LYS A 315 7.54 -19.20 -15.94
CA LYS A 315 6.08 -19.42 -15.86
C LYS A 315 5.43 -18.65 -14.71
N MET A 316 5.94 -17.46 -14.41
CA MET A 316 5.42 -16.58 -13.37
C MET A 316 4.63 -15.45 -14.02
N PHE A 317 3.49 -15.13 -13.43
CA PHE A 317 2.71 -13.95 -13.78
C PHE A 317 3.15 -12.73 -12.98
N ALA A 318 2.94 -11.54 -13.52
CA ALA A 318 3.14 -10.29 -12.78
C ALA A 318 2.04 -10.14 -11.72
N ASN A 319 2.43 -9.66 -10.55
CA ASN A 319 1.51 -9.28 -9.48
C ASN A 319 1.16 -7.79 -9.55
N LEU A 320 0.59 -7.21 -8.48
CA LEU A 320 0.22 -5.80 -8.44
C LEU A 320 1.43 -4.85 -8.40
N ASP A 321 2.55 -5.28 -7.79
CA ASP A 321 3.77 -4.48 -7.65
C ASP A 321 4.49 -4.32 -8.99
#